data_3c10cd4f3839a33a7264760cbad532e0
#
_entry.id   3c10cd4f3839a33a7264760cbad532e0
#
_cell.length_a   1.000
_cell.length_b   1.000
_cell.length_c   1.000
_cell.angle_alpha   90.00
_cell.angle_beta   90.00
_cell.angle_gamma   90.00
#
_symmetry.space_group_name_H-M   'P 1'
#
loop_
_entity.id
_entity.type
_entity.pdbx_description
1 polymer ?
#
loop_
_entity_poly.entity_id
_entity_poly.type
_entity_poly.pdbx_seq_one_letter_code
_entity_poly.pdbx_strand_id
1 'polypeptide(L)'
;MCPCMYCRLLHYYSLSEEQIAAQREAATLEDSFAWCGWHNDHGALTGLVQAMFTDSAGATVPNPDPAAGLYVKNRRGQILKANIPPGHLVYQIGESSQILSGGELQATPHAVRGPQVTGVNRETLAVFMQPLPEEPMAVPTGEGAKDPQEAGKTENLPKGVPPLLSRWNNDMNYDEFTQATFKAYY
;
A
#
# COMPACT_ATOMS: atom_id res chain seq x y z
N MET A 1 -13.46 20.18 -1.92
CA MET A 1 -13.34 18.71 -1.93
C MET A 1 -13.35 18.23 -0.49
N CYS A 2 -14.39 17.51 -0.06
CA CYS A 2 -14.41 16.88 1.27
C CYS A 2 -14.02 15.42 1.07
N PRO A 3 -12.77 15.02 1.35
CA PRO A 3 -12.33 13.65 1.09
C PRO A 3 -13.13 12.68 1.96
N CYS A 4 -13.59 11.59 1.37
CA CYS A 4 -14.09 10.48 2.15
C CYS A 4 -12.93 9.86 2.91
N MET A 5 -13.04 9.79 4.23
CA MET A 5 -12.03 9.15 5.09
C MET A 5 -12.60 7.85 5.66
N TYR A 6 -11.83 6.78 5.52
CA TYR A 6 -12.15 5.48 6.12
C TYR A 6 -11.04 5.09 7.10
N CYS A 7 -11.43 4.89 8.35
CA CYS A 7 -10.53 4.32 9.35
C CYS A 7 -10.68 2.82 9.37
N ARG A 8 -9.57 2.09 9.27
CA ARG A 8 -9.53 0.64 9.40
C ARG A 8 -8.59 0.24 10.53
N LEU A 9 -9.09 -0.59 11.43
CA LEU A 9 -8.28 -1.37 12.34
C LEU A 9 -7.93 -2.67 11.61
N LEU A 10 -6.66 -2.85 11.28
CA LEU A 10 -6.17 -4.01 10.55
C LEU A 10 -5.55 -4.99 11.53
N HIS A 11 -6.08 -6.22 11.53
CA HIS A 11 -5.56 -7.33 12.30
C HIS A 11 -4.93 -8.35 11.35
N TYR A 12 -3.63 -8.55 11.49
CA TYR A 12 -2.89 -9.58 10.78
C TYR A 12 -2.71 -10.77 11.71
N TYR A 13 -3.37 -11.87 11.40
CA TYR A 13 -3.31 -13.08 12.21
C TYR A 13 -1.92 -13.71 12.21
N SER A 14 -1.61 -14.42 13.29
CA SER A 14 -0.39 -15.23 13.39
C SER A 14 -0.23 -16.13 12.17
N LEU A 15 0.98 -16.18 11.63
CA LEU A 15 1.31 -17.08 10.52
C LEU A 15 1.36 -18.53 11.01
N SER A 16 0.97 -19.47 10.13
CA SER A 16 1.23 -20.88 10.32
C SER A 16 2.72 -21.21 10.07
N GLU A 17 3.17 -22.38 10.53
CA GLU A 17 4.54 -22.85 10.27
C GLU A 17 4.81 -23.00 8.76
N GLU A 18 3.81 -23.42 7.97
CA GLU A 18 3.92 -23.53 6.51
C GLU A 18 4.09 -22.16 5.85
N GLN A 19 3.33 -21.14 6.29
CA GLN A 19 3.47 -19.78 5.80
C GLN A 19 4.85 -19.18 6.14
N ILE A 20 5.34 -19.45 7.35
CA ILE A 20 6.68 -19.05 7.78
C ILE A 20 7.75 -19.75 6.95
N ALA A 21 7.62 -21.06 6.71
CA ALA A 21 8.55 -21.81 5.87
C ALA A 21 8.57 -21.25 4.43
N ALA A 22 7.39 -21.04 3.82
CA ALA A 22 7.28 -20.45 2.50
C ALA A 22 7.92 -19.04 2.43
N GLN A 23 7.69 -18.21 3.44
CA GLN A 23 8.31 -16.89 3.53
C GLN A 23 9.85 -16.97 3.65
N ARG A 24 10.37 -17.98 4.35
CA ARG A 24 11.81 -18.22 4.54
C ARG A 24 12.49 -18.76 3.27
N GLU A 25 11.79 -19.63 2.54
CA GLU A 25 12.27 -20.26 1.32
C GLU A 25 12.07 -19.40 0.08
N ALA A 26 11.43 -18.26 0.20
CA ALA A 26 11.22 -17.34 -0.90
C ALA A 26 12.55 -16.95 -1.57
N ALA A 27 12.60 -17.04 -2.90
CA ALA A 27 13.82 -16.83 -3.69
C ALA A 27 14.38 -15.40 -3.56
N THR A 28 13.51 -14.45 -3.32
CA THR A 28 13.87 -13.03 -3.15
C THR A 28 13.12 -12.41 -1.97
N LEU A 29 13.63 -11.28 -1.47
CA LEU A 29 12.89 -10.49 -0.48
C LEU A 29 11.52 -10.05 -1.02
N GLU A 30 11.42 -9.78 -2.32
CA GLU A 30 10.16 -9.36 -2.98
C GLU A 30 9.07 -10.45 -2.89
N ASP A 31 9.44 -11.71 -2.85
CA ASP A 31 8.52 -12.85 -2.76
C ASP A 31 8.18 -13.25 -1.31
N SER A 32 8.74 -12.59 -0.29
CA SER A 32 8.72 -13.02 1.11
C SER A 32 7.74 -12.24 2.02
N PHE A 33 6.54 -11.88 1.51
CA PHE A 33 5.56 -11.08 2.25
C PHE A 33 4.28 -11.86 2.51
N ALA A 34 4.24 -12.58 3.63
CA ALA A 34 3.14 -13.50 3.96
C ALA A 34 1.90 -12.81 4.56
N TRP A 35 2.05 -11.65 5.21
CA TRP A 35 0.91 -10.95 5.80
C TRP A 35 0.13 -10.12 4.78
N CYS A 36 0.81 -9.44 3.87
CA CYS A 36 0.17 -8.72 2.78
C CYS A 36 1.14 -8.59 1.61
N GLY A 37 0.73 -9.08 0.44
CA GLY A 37 1.49 -8.95 -0.79
C GLY A 37 1.64 -7.51 -1.28
N TRP A 38 2.50 -7.31 -2.26
CA TRP A 38 2.74 -6.01 -2.85
C TRP A 38 1.47 -5.44 -3.50
N HIS A 39 1.18 -4.19 -3.20
CA HIS A 39 0.08 -3.44 -3.79
C HIS A 39 0.33 -1.93 -3.70
N ASN A 40 -0.43 -1.16 -4.47
CA ASN A 40 -0.60 0.27 -4.31
C ASN A 40 -1.97 0.56 -3.72
N ASP A 41 -2.06 1.56 -2.85
CA ASP A 41 -3.35 2.12 -2.48
C ASP A 41 -3.90 2.92 -3.65
N HIS A 42 -5.16 2.71 -4.02
CA HIS A 42 -5.80 3.44 -5.11
C HIS A 42 -6.41 4.79 -4.68
N GLY A 43 -6.52 5.05 -3.37
CA GLY A 43 -6.94 6.34 -2.82
C GLY A 43 -5.89 7.44 -3.00
N ALA A 44 -6.12 8.58 -2.34
CA ALA A 44 -5.19 9.72 -2.40
C ALA A 44 -4.01 9.54 -1.44
N LEU A 45 -4.30 9.35 -0.16
CA LEU A 45 -3.30 9.19 0.90
C LEU A 45 -3.75 8.12 1.89
N THR A 46 -2.80 7.41 2.48
CA THR A 46 -3.04 6.54 3.63
C THR A 46 -2.20 7.00 4.80
N GLY A 47 -2.88 7.43 5.88
CA GLY A 47 -2.23 7.75 7.15
C GLY A 47 -2.01 6.48 7.97
N LEU A 48 -0.80 6.28 8.47
CA LEU A 48 -0.39 5.11 9.22
C LEU A 48 0.24 5.50 10.56
N VAL A 49 -0.02 4.68 11.58
CA VAL A 49 0.66 4.74 12.88
C VAL A 49 1.62 3.55 13.03
N GLN A 50 2.47 3.60 14.04
CA GLN A 50 3.26 2.45 14.44
C GLN A 50 2.35 1.27 14.78
N ALA A 51 2.65 0.10 14.22
CA ALA A 51 1.91 -1.11 14.52
C ALA A 51 2.28 -1.67 15.90
N MET A 52 1.30 -2.30 16.55
CA MET A 52 1.50 -3.11 17.75
C MET A 52 1.61 -4.59 17.37
N PHE A 53 2.27 -5.36 18.20
CA PHE A 53 2.25 -6.81 18.12
C PHE A 53 1.54 -7.36 19.36
N THR A 54 0.74 -8.40 19.16
CA THR A 54 -0.04 -9.03 20.24
C THR A 54 0.17 -10.55 20.22
N ASP A 55 0.08 -11.18 21.38
CA ASP A 55 0.05 -12.63 21.48
C ASP A 55 -1.38 -13.19 21.24
N SER A 56 -1.54 -14.48 21.37
CA SER A 56 -2.83 -15.17 21.22
C SER A 56 -3.88 -14.78 22.26
N ALA A 57 -3.47 -14.21 23.39
CA ALA A 57 -4.35 -13.69 24.44
C ALA A 57 -4.71 -12.20 24.23
N GLY A 58 -4.15 -11.56 23.19
CA GLY A 58 -4.34 -10.14 22.90
C GLY A 58 -3.46 -9.21 23.73
N ALA A 59 -2.51 -9.74 24.50
CA ALA A 59 -1.57 -8.92 25.25
C ALA A 59 -0.50 -8.35 24.31
N THR A 60 -0.17 -7.06 24.49
CA THR A 60 0.90 -6.41 23.71
C THR A 60 2.25 -7.05 24.02
N VAL A 61 2.97 -7.41 22.96
CA VAL A 61 4.32 -7.99 23.03
C VAL A 61 5.29 -7.19 22.17
N PRO A 62 6.59 -7.21 22.46
CA PRO A 62 7.60 -6.66 21.58
C PRO A 62 7.55 -7.35 20.22
N ASN A 63 7.97 -6.63 19.14
CA ASN A 63 8.15 -7.28 17.84
C ASN A 63 9.19 -8.40 17.94
N PRO A 64 8.82 -9.67 17.73
CA PRO A 64 9.72 -10.80 17.93
C PRO A 64 10.75 -10.98 16.79
N ASP A 65 10.52 -10.32 15.67
CA ASP A 65 11.38 -10.40 14.47
C ASP A 65 11.63 -8.99 13.92
N PRO A 66 12.86 -8.47 14.04
CA PRO A 66 13.19 -7.16 13.49
C PRO A 66 12.93 -7.02 11.99
N ALA A 67 12.80 -8.13 11.25
CA ALA A 67 12.46 -8.12 9.82
C ALA A 67 10.95 -8.08 9.56
N ALA A 68 10.10 -8.35 10.56
CA ALA A 68 8.65 -8.24 10.40
C ALA A 68 8.19 -6.77 10.35
N GLY A 69 7.20 -6.47 9.51
CA GLY A 69 6.58 -5.15 9.40
C GLY A 69 6.35 -4.66 7.98
N LEU A 70 6.11 -3.37 7.85
CA LEU A 70 5.82 -2.70 6.59
C LEU A 70 7.10 -2.48 5.77
N TYR A 71 7.01 -2.76 4.48
CA TYR A 71 8.05 -2.49 3.50
C TYR A 71 7.50 -1.66 2.35
N VAL A 72 8.35 -0.83 1.77
CA VAL A 72 8.04 0.00 0.61
C VAL A 72 9.08 -0.23 -0.48
N LYS A 73 8.69 -0.08 -1.74
CA LYS A 73 9.62 -0.08 -2.87
C LYS A 73 9.73 1.33 -3.41
N ASN A 74 10.93 1.90 -3.36
CA ASN A 74 11.17 3.27 -3.82
C ASN A 74 11.30 3.34 -5.35
N ARG A 75 11.36 4.56 -5.91
CA ARG A 75 11.50 4.80 -7.36
C ARG A 75 12.77 4.19 -7.98
N ARG A 76 13.79 3.88 -7.17
CA ARG A 76 15.03 3.22 -7.60
C ARG A 76 14.94 1.69 -7.58
N GLY A 77 13.76 1.15 -7.31
CA GLY A 77 13.53 -0.29 -7.19
C GLY A 77 14.07 -0.92 -5.89
N GLN A 78 14.52 -0.12 -4.93
CA GLN A 78 15.03 -0.63 -3.65
C GLN A 78 13.88 -0.91 -2.69
N ILE A 79 13.91 -2.07 -2.05
CA ILE A 79 12.97 -2.47 -1.01
C ILE A 79 13.51 -2.01 0.34
N LEU A 80 12.75 -1.18 1.03
CA LEU A 80 13.13 -0.58 2.30
C LEU A 80 12.08 -0.91 3.36
N LYS A 81 12.51 -1.26 4.56
CA LYS A 81 11.62 -1.38 5.70
C LYS A 81 11.19 0.00 6.18
N ALA A 82 9.89 0.24 6.26
CA ALA A 82 9.34 1.46 6.83
C ALA A 82 9.36 1.36 8.36
N ASN A 83 10.16 2.21 8.99
CA ASN A 83 10.21 2.31 10.45
C ASN A 83 9.45 3.56 10.89
N ILE A 84 8.30 3.37 11.55
CA ILE A 84 7.47 4.44 12.08
C ILE A 84 7.81 4.60 13.56
N PRO A 85 8.45 5.71 13.97
CA PRO A 85 8.78 5.93 15.39
C PRO A 85 7.51 6.08 16.25
N PRO A 86 7.57 5.76 17.54
CA PRO A 86 6.45 6.00 18.47
C PRO A 86 5.97 7.46 18.41
N GLY A 87 4.66 7.65 18.41
CA GLY A 87 4.04 8.99 18.39
C GLY A 87 4.09 9.73 17.04
N HIS A 88 4.57 9.07 15.97
CA HIS A 88 4.61 9.66 14.63
C HIS A 88 3.49 9.12 13.75
N LEU A 89 3.06 9.97 12.83
CA LEU A 89 2.21 9.61 11.70
C LEU A 89 3.06 9.57 10.43
N VAL A 90 2.81 8.59 9.58
CA VAL A 90 3.40 8.47 8.24
C VAL A 90 2.29 8.50 7.22
N TYR A 91 2.53 9.19 6.12
CA TYR A 91 1.60 9.24 5.00
C TYR A 91 2.20 8.53 3.79
N GLN A 92 1.38 7.72 3.16
CA GLN A 92 1.70 6.96 1.97
C GLN A 92 0.89 7.51 0.81
N ILE A 93 1.59 7.83 -0.30
CA ILE A 93 0.96 8.34 -1.52
C ILE A 93 0.23 7.19 -2.21
N GLY A 94 -1.03 7.42 -2.55
CA GLY A 94 -1.84 6.52 -3.36
C GLY A 94 -1.95 6.96 -4.82
N GLU A 95 -2.55 6.13 -5.65
CA GLU A 95 -2.60 6.31 -7.11
C GLU A 95 -3.49 7.48 -7.54
N SER A 96 -4.55 7.80 -6.76
CA SER A 96 -5.34 9.01 -7.03
C SER A 96 -4.49 10.28 -6.94
N SER A 97 -3.59 10.37 -5.95
CA SER A 97 -2.65 11.50 -5.87
C SER A 97 -1.65 11.51 -7.02
N GLN A 98 -1.21 10.35 -7.51
CA GLN A 98 -0.37 10.26 -8.69
C GLN A 98 -1.09 10.82 -9.93
N ILE A 99 -2.31 10.39 -10.18
CA ILE A 99 -3.14 10.88 -11.31
C ILE A 99 -3.37 12.39 -11.20
N LEU A 100 -3.91 12.85 -10.07
CA LEU A 100 -4.32 14.24 -9.85
C LEU A 100 -3.14 15.22 -9.83
N SER A 101 -1.92 14.76 -9.56
CA SER A 101 -0.71 15.55 -9.66
C SER A 101 -0.04 15.48 -11.03
N GLY A 102 -0.60 14.71 -11.97
CA GLY A 102 0.01 14.50 -13.28
C GLY A 102 1.35 13.74 -13.20
N GLY A 103 1.50 12.85 -12.21
CA GLY A 103 2.69 12.03 -12.01
C GLY A 103 3.82 12.68 -11.21
N GLU A 104 3.65 13.92 -10.71
CA GLU A 104 4.65 14.55 -9.83
C GLU A 104 4.78 13.79 -8.50
N LEU A 105 3.66 13.41 -7.92
CA LEU A 105 3.61 12.42 -6.85
C LEU A 105 3.50 11.02 -7.47
N GLN A 106 4.06 10.02 -6.81
CA GLN A 106 3.92 8.64 -7.26
C GLN A 106 3.44 7.76 -6.11
N ALA A 107 2.50 6.88 -6.45
CA ALA A 107 2.06 5.84 -5.53
C ALA A 107 3.24 4.99 -5.07
N THR A 108 3.22 4.63 -3.80
CA THR A 108 4.32 3.88 -3.17
C THR A 108 3.90 2.42 -3.01
N PRO A 109 4.46 1.51 -3.83
CA PRO A 109 4.21 0.09 -3.65
C PRO A 109 4.68 -0.37 -2.28
N HIS A 110 3.84 -1.14 -1.59
CA HIS A 110 4.13 -1.60 -0.25
C HIS A 110 3.59 -3.00 0.02
N ALA A 111 4.17 -3.65 1.03
CA ALA A 111 3.84 -5.00 1.45
C ALA A 111 4.11 -5.18 2.94
N VAL A 112 3.53 -6.21 3.56
CA VAL A 112 3.74 -6.49 4.99
C VAL A 112 4.31 -7.88 5.17
N ARG A 113 5.52 -7.94 5.76
CA ARG A 113 6.21 -9.18 6.08
C ARG A 113 5.84 -9.64 7.48
N GLY A 114 5.48 -10.91 7.61
CA GLY A 114 5.26 -11.54 8.91
C GLY A 114 6.55 -11.91 9.64
N PRO A 115 6.47 -12.19 10.94
CA PRO A 115 7.61 -12.66 11.72
C PRO A 115 7.95 -14.12 11.38
N GLN A 116 9.16 -14.54 11.75
CA GLN A 116 9.63 -15.92 11.59
C GLN A 116 9.25 -16.82 12.78
N VAL A 117 8.21 -16.43 13.53
CA VAL A 117 7.66 -17.16 14.67
C VAL A 117 6.14 -17.18 14.61
N THR A 118 5.53 -18.22 15.15
CA THR A 118 4.07 -18.34 15.32
C THR A 118 3.58 -17.62 16.57
N GLY A 119 2.25 -17.54 16.75
CA GLY A 119 1.63 -17.04 17.98
C GLY A 119 1.65 -15.53 18.17
N VAL A 120 2.06 -14.78 17.12
CA VAL A 120 2.10 -13.30 17.19
C VAL A 120 1.25 -12.71 16.07
N ASN A 121 0.35 -11.81 16.44
CA ASN A 121 -0.47 -11.01 15.54
C ASN A 121 0.11 -9.60 15.40
N ARG A 122 -0.36 -8.85 14.42
CA ARG A 122 0.00 -7.44 14.23
C ARG A 122 -1.25 -6.60 14.07
N GLU A 123 -1.32 -5.52 14.85
CA GLU A 123 -2.42 -4.57 14.85
C GLU A 123 -1.95 -3.23 14.29
N THR A 124 -2.73 -2.61 13.42
CA THR A 124 -2.42 -1.26 12.96
C THR A 124 -3.70 -0.49 12.61
N LEU A 125 -3.65 0.82 12.83
CA LEU A 125 -4.66 1.75 12.35
C LEU A 125 -4.18 2.33 11.02
N ALA A 126 -5.05 2.27 10.01
CA ALA A 126 -4.87 2.94 8.74
C ALA A 126 -6.04 3.88 8.48
N VAL A 127 -5.76 5.11 8.05
CA VAL A 127 -6.75 6.10 7.65
C VAL A 127 -6.61 6.33 6.15
N PHE A 128 -7.58 5.84 5.39
CA PHE A 128 -7.62 5.99 3.95
C PHE A 128 -8.36 7.26 3.57
N MET A 129 -7.70 8.16 2.87
CA MET A 129 -8.26 9.38 2.30
C MET A 129 -8.51 9.15 0.82
N GLN A 130 -9.76 9.30 0.41
CA GLN A 130 -10.20 8.96 -0.94
C GLN A 130 -10.94 10.13 -1.58
N PRO A 131 -10.86 10.31 -2.91
CA PRO A 131 -11.79 11.19 -3.62
C PRO A 131 -13.24 10.75 -3.43
N LEU A 132 -14.19 11.64 -3.73
CA LEU A 132 -15.58 11.24 -3.85
C LEU A 132 -15.78 10.34 -5.09
N PRO A 133 -16.76 9.44 -5.09
CA PRO A 133 -16.99 8.50 -6.19
C PRO A 133 -17.09 9.17 -7.57
N GLU A 134 -17.72 10.34 -7.63
CA GLU A 134 -17.95 11.13 -8.86
C GLU A 134 -16.78 12.05 -9.25
N GLU A 135 -15.74 12.16 -8.44
CA GLU A 135 -14.59 13.00 -8.76
C GLU A 135 -13.84 12.51 -10.00
N PRO A 136 -13.59 13.37 -10.99
CA PRO A 136 -12.83 12.99 -12.17
C PRO A 136 -11.40 12.57 -11.80
N MET A 137 -10.99 11.41 -12.27
CA MET A 137 -9.62 10.91 -12.14
C MET A 137 -8.81 11.33 -13.37
N ALA A 138 -8.61 12.64 -13.51
CA ALA A 138 -7.95 13.26 -14.67
C ALA A 138 -6.70 14.05 -14.26
N VAL A 139 -5.71 14.05 -15.16
CA VAL A 139 -4.51 14.87 -14.98
C VAL A 139 -4.83 16.36 -15.10
N PRO A 140 -4.02 17.25 -14.52
CA PRO A 140 -4.17 18.71 -14.65
C PRO A 140 -4.16 19.16 -16.13
N THR A 141 -5.05 20.11 -16.45
CA THR A 141 -5.20 20.74 -17.79
C THR A 141 -4.89 22.23 -17.71
N GLY A 142 -4.80 22.91 -18.84
CA GLY A 142 -4.53 24.33 -18.92
C GLY A 142 -3.03 24.67 -18.76
N GLU A 143 -2.72 25.75 -18.05
CA GLU A 143 -1.34 26.11 -17.75
C GLU A 143 -0.74 25.06 -16.80
N GLY A 144 0.32 24.38 -17.24
CA GLY A 144 0.89 23.22 -16.52
C GLY A 144 0.23 21.90 -16.83
N ALA A 145 -0.49 21.80 -17.95
CA ALA A 145 -1.09 20.53 -18.41
C ALA A 145 -0.07 19.38 -18.42
N LYS A 146 -0.56 18.19 -18.04
CA LYS A 146 0.25 16.97 -17.95
C LYS A 146 -0.25 15.93 -18.95
N ASP A 147 0.67 15.10 -19.42
CA ASP A 147 0.35 13.96 -20.26
C ASP A 147 -0.16 12.79 -19.42
N PRO A 148 -1.39 12.28 -19.66
CA PRO A 148 -1.91 11.12 -18.95
C PRO A 148 -1.01 9.89 -19.08
N GLN A 149 -0.33 9.69 -20.21
CA GLN A 149 0.58 8.56 -20.41
C GLN A 149 1.81 8.68 -19.51
N GLU A 150 2.36 9.87 -19.36
CA GLU A 150 3.49 10.10 -18.44
C GLU A 150 3.04 10.00 -16.96
N ALA A 151 1.87 10.55 -16.62
CA ALA A 151 1.32 10.49 -15.28
C ALA A 151 1.06 9.06 -14.80
N GLY A 152 0.60 8.20 -15.71
CA GLY A 152 0.30 6.79 -15.41
C GLY A 152 1.50 5.86 -15.39
N LYS A 153 2.68 6.32 -15.84
CA LYS A 153 3.89 5.51 -15.79
C LYS A 153 4.32 5.23 -14.36
N THR A 154 4.66 3.99 -14.09
CA THR A 154 5.28 3.57 -12.83
C THR A 154 6.42 2.64 -13.16
N GLU A 155 7.63 3.04 -12.77
CA GLU A 155 8.82 2.23 -12.94
C GLU A 155 9.01 1.28 -11.76
N ASN A 156 9.68 0.16 -11.99
CA ASN A 156 10.06 -0.80 -10.95
C ASN A 156 8.89 -1.34 -10.10
N LEU A 157 7.69 -1.52 -10.70
CA LEU A 157 6.58 -2.16 -9.99
C LEU A 157 6.97 -3.55 -9.49
N PRO A 158 6.60 -3.90 -8.26
CA PRO A 158 6.74 -5.27 -7.78
C PRO A 158 5.87 -6.23 -8.61
N LYS A 159 6.28 -7.49 -8.64
CA LYS A 159 5.49 -8.57 -9.24
C LYS A 159 4.09 -8.62 -8.60
N GLY A 160 3.06 -8.73 -9.43
CA GLY A 160 1.67 -8.80 -8.97
C GLY A 160 0.98 -7.45 -8.79
N VAL A 161 1.70 -6.31 -8.87
CA VAL A 161 1.09 -4.98 -8.89
C VAL A 161 0.70 -4.62 -10.32
N PRO A 162 -0.61 -4.49 -10.64
CA PRO A 162 -1.03 -4.15 -12.00
C PRO A 162 -0.60 -2.71 -12.36
N PRO A 163 -0.05 -2.50 -13.57
CA PRO A 163 0.29 -1.15 -14.01
C PRO A 163 -0.92 -0.21 -14.02
N LEU A 164 -0.73 1.05 -13.61
CA LEU A 164 -1.82 2.02 -13.54
C LEU A 164 -2.50 2.20 -14.91
N LEU A 165 -1.74 2.34 -15.99
CA LEU A 165 -2.26 2.50 -17.36
C LEU A 165 -3.05 1.29 -17.89
N SER A 166 -2.99 0.13 -17.24
CA SER A 166 -3.78 -1.03 -17.65
C SER A 166 -5.23 -1.00 -17.13
N ARG A 167 -5.55 -0.11 -16.19
CA ARG A 167 -6.84 -0.05 -15.48
C ARG A 167 -7.37 1.36 -15.25
N TRP A 168 -6.64 2.39 -15.68
CA TRP A 168 -7.03 3.77 -15.61
C TRP A 168 -6.87 4.45 -16.97
N ASN A 169 -7.79 5.36 -17.29
CA ASN A 169 -7.69 6.36 -18.35
C ASN A 169 -8.24 7.71 -17.84
N ASN A 170 -7.95 8.77 -18.56
CA ASN A 170 -8.21 10.15 -18.14
C ASN A 170 -9.70 10.56 -18.13
N ASP A 171 -10.59 9.70 -18.61
CA ASP A 171 -12.04 9.98 -18.68
C ASP A 171 -12.82 9.34 -17.52
N MET A 172 -12.17 8.54 -16.68
CA MET A 172 -12.77 7.85 -15.54
C MET A 172 -13.03 8.80 -14.37
N ASN A 173 -14.08 8.51 -13.61
CA ASN A 173 -14.24 9.00 -12.23
C ASN A 173 -13.61 8.04 -11.22
N TYR A 174 -13.62 8.41 -9.93
CA TYR A 174 -13.00 7.61 -8.89
C TYR A 174 -13.68 6.24 -8.67
N ASP A 175 -15.02 6.17 -8.82
CA ASP A 175 -15.73 4.88 -8.69
C ASP A 175 -15.34 3.92 -9.82
N GLU A 176 -15.32 4.37 -11.05
CA GLU A 176 -14.92 3.58 -12.22
C GLU A 176 -13.45 3.09 -12.08
N PHE A 177 -12.56 3.98 -11.63
CA PHE A 177 -11.17 3.63 -11.36
C PHE A 177 -11.05 2.59 -10.23
N THR A 178 -11.85 2.74 -9.15
CA THR A 178 -11.89 1.78 -8.04
C THR A 178 -12.36 0.41 -8.50
N GLN A 179 -13.45 0.33 -9.30
CA GLN A 179 -13.97 -0.91 -9.84
C GLN A 179 -12.94 -1.62 -10.76
N ALA A 180 -12.30 -0.86 -11.64
CA ALA A 180 -11.25 -1.38 -12.51
C ALA A 180 -10.05 -1.90 -11.70
N THR A 181 -9.70 -1.21 -10.63
CA THR A 181 -8.60 -1.61 -9.73
C THR A 181 -8.92 -2.93 -9.02
N PHE A 182 -10.09 -3.06 -8.41
CA PHE A 182 -10.48 -4.32 -7.76
C PHE A 182 -10.49 -5.48 -8.75
N LYS A 183 -11.02 -5.29 -9.95
CA LYS A 183 -11.01 -6.32 -11.00
C LYS A 183 -9.59 -6.72 -11.43
N ALA A 184 -8.62 -5.84 -11.34
CA ALA A 184 -7.24 -6.14 -11.73
C ALA A 184 -6.46 -6.90 -10.64
N TYR A 185 -6.87 -6.78 -9.37
CA TYR A 185 -6.23 -7.48 -8.24
C TYR A 185 -6.90 -8.80 -7.89
N TYR A 186 -8.19 -8.99 -8.23
CA TYR A 186 -9.02 -10.16 -7.86
C TYR A 186 -9.74 -10.74 -9.09
#